data_c076e0e91fa74b21b6199638014d9cbd
#
_entry.id   c076e0e91fa74b21b6199638014d9cbd
#
_cell.length_a   1.000
_cell.length_b   1.000
_cell.length_c   1.000
_cell.angle_alpha   90.00
_cell.angle_beta   90.00
_cell.angle_gamma   90.00
#
_symmetry.space_group_name_H-M   'P 1'
#
loop_
_entity.id
_entity.type
_entity.pdbx_description
1 polymer ?
#
loop_
_entity_poly.entity_id
_entity_poly.type
_entity_poly.pdbx_seq_one_letter_code
_entity_poly.pdbx_strand_id
1 'polypeptide(L)'
;EIYTLSLHDALPISIVFMPWVRTIHFVTCGHAPAWLNFNNPKLNFVKHSDYIPSQYLPTFSSHPIELNLHRIKGLSDKFIYFNDDTFVVDYIKAEDFFGKTGLPYDTAINTRITSIDYNDPMGNIALNNTAIINSHFDKNISIKSNWKKWLNLEYGISNLIRSITFLPYPNFTGFLNPHLPAPFLKSSFEAVWRAEPGILDFVSSNKFRSKLDVNQYLIRDWQIVSGNFEPKNWYREDYGDRKSVV
;
A
#
# COMPACT_ATOMS: atom_id res chain seq x y z
N GLU A 1 -10.34 -8.95 2.24
CA GLU A 1 -9.28 -9.65 2.99
C GLU A 1 -8.32 -8.65 3.58
N ILE A 2 -7.74 -8.98 4.71
CA ILE A 2 -6.80 -8.16 5.44
C ILE A 2 -5.48 -8.88 5.56
N TYR A 3 -4.39 -8.15 5.40
CA TYR A 3 -3.05 -8.58 5.66
C TYR A 3 -2.49 -7.75 6.84
N THR A 4 -1.91 -8.42 7.85
CA THR A 4 -1.24 -7.76 8.97
C THR A 4 0.04 -8.48 9.34
N LEU A 5 1.10 -7.72 9.58
CA LEU A 5 2.44 -8.23 9.87
C LEU A 5 2.70 -8.62 11.31
N SER A 6 1.98 -8.14 12.27
CA SER A 6 1.94 -8.58 13.67
C SER A 6 1.21 -7.57 14.55
N LEU A 7 0.65 -7.96 15.64
CA LEU A 7 0.72 -7.48 17.00
C LEU A 7 -0.45 -8.03 17.83
N HIS A 8 -0.28 -8.06 19.13
CA HIS A 8 -1.14 -8.72 20.13
C HIS A 8 -2.63 -8.41 19.98
N ASP A 9 -2.98 -7.24 19.42
CA ASP A 9 -4.36 -6.74 19.41
C ASP A 9 -4.98 -6.60 18.01
N ALA A 10 -4.17 -6.62 16.94
CA ALA A 10 -4.67 -6.33 15.59
C ALA A 10 -5.70 -7.35 15.08
N LEU A 11 -5.51 -8.64 15.34
CA LEU A 11 -6.42 -9.68 14.86
C LEU A 11 -7.79 -9.65 15.55
N PRO A 12 -7.88 -9.64 16.92
CA PRO A 12 -9.16 -9.51 17.62
C PRO A 12 -9.89 -8.21 17.26
N ILE A 13 -9.18 -7.11 17.19
CA ILE A 13 -9.71 -5.78 16.86
C ILE A 13 -10.28 -5.77 15.43
N SER A 14 -9.55 -6.29 14.46
CA SER A 14 -10.03 -6.37 13.07
C SER A 14 -11.28 -7.23 12.93
N ILE A 15 -11.42 -8.30 13.68
CA ILE A 15 -12.62 -9.16 13.67
C ILE A 15 -13.83 -8.40 14.23
N VAL A 16 -13.63 -7.61 15.27
CA VAL A 16 -14.69 -6.83 15.92
C VAL A 16 -15.12 -5.65 15.05
N PHE A 17 -14.18 -4.84 14.59
CA PHE A 17 -14.47 -3.59 13.91
C PHE A 17 -14.65 -3.71 12.39
N MET A 18 -14.30 -4.86 11.81
CA MET A 18 -14.49 -5.16 10.39
C MET A 18 -15.13 -6.55 10.20
N PRO A 19 -16.36 -6.77 10.70
CA PRO A 19 -17.00 -8.09 10.66
C PRO A 19 -17.27 -8.61 9.24
N TRP A 20 -17.28 -7.74 8.25
CA TRP A 20 -17.45 -8.06 6.83
C TRP A 20 -16.21 -8.72 6.19
N VAL A 21 -15.05 -8.65 6.85
CA VAL A 21 -13.83 -9.31 6.37
C VAL A 21 -14.01 -10.82 6.41
N ARG A 22 -13.72 -11.47 5.27
CA ARG A 22 -13.85 -12.92 5.12
C ARG A 22 -12.64 -13.68 5.66
N THR A 23 -11.46 -13.21 5.31
CA THR A 23 -10.18 -13.86 5.66
C THR A 23 -9.17 -12.83 6.09
N ILE A 24 -8.45 -13.11 7.15
CA ILE A 24 -7.31 -12.35 7.63
C ILE A 24 -6.07 -13.21 7.41
N HIS A 25 -5.23 -12.79 6.49
CA HIS A 25 -3.93 -13.41 6.24
C HIS A 25 -2.92 -12.85 7.24
N PHE A 26 -2.63 -13.63 8.28
CA PHE A 26 -1.66 -13.25 9.31
C PHE A 26 -0.28 -13.77 8.91
N VAL A 27 0.58 -12.86 8.47
CA VAL A 27 1.88 -13.20 7.89
C VAL A 27 3.01 -13.03 8.88
N THR A 28 3.85 -14.05 8.98
CA THR A 28 5.02 -14.04 9.88
C THR A 28 6.19 -14.80 9.25
N CYS A 29 7.37 -14.71 9.89
CA CYS A 29 8.52 -15.54 9.51
C CYS A 29 8.38 -17.01 9.95
N GLY A 30 7.26 -17.38 10.59
CA GLY A 30 6.96 -18.75 11.04
C GLY A 30 6.71 -18.90 12.54
N HIS A 31 6.96 -17.85 13.34
CA HIS A 31 6.54 -17.85 14.75
C HIS A 31 5.07 -17.44 14.86
N ALA A 32 4.39 -17.99 15.83
CA ALA A 32 3.03 -17.64 16.17
C ALA A 32 2.96 -17.14 17.62
N PRO A 33 2.29 -16.02 17.86
CA PRO A 33 2.05 -15.54 19.22
C PRO A 33 1.20 -16.54 20.01
N ALA A 34 1.46 -16.69 21.32
CA ALA A 34 0.73 -17.63 22.17
C ALA A 34 -0.78 -17.32 22.30
N TRP A 35 -1.18 -16.08 22.05
CA TRP A 35 -2.57 -15.63 22.08
C TRP A 35 -3.32 -15.91 20.77
N LEU A 36 -2.66 -16.34 19.71
CA LEU A 36 -3.28 -16.53 18.40
C LEU A 36 -4.19 -17.76 18.39
N ASN A 37 -5.48 -17.52 18.18
CA ASN A 37 -6.46 -18.60 18.09
C ASN A 37 -6.51 -19.20 16.67
N PHE A 38 -5.81 -20.30 16.45
CA PHE A 38 -5.77 -21.01 15.18
C PHE A 38 -7.12 -21.62 14.74
N ASN A 39 -8.05 -21.78 15.69
CA ASN A 39 -9.39 -22.32 15.38
C ASN A 39 -10.35 -21.25 14.83
N ASN A 40 -9.92 -20.00 14.73
CA ASN A 40 -10.74 -18.94 14.14
C ASN A 40 -10.89 -19.16 12.63
N PRO A 41 -12.12 -19.36 12.11
CA PRO A 41 -12.35 -19.68 10.69
C PRO A 41 -11.96 -18.55 9.74
N LYS A 42 -11.81 -17.34 10.24
CA LYS A 42 -11.33 -16.18 9.44
C LYS A 42 -9.81 -16.08 9.37
N LEU A 43 -9.08 -16.82 10.21
CA LEU A 43 -7.62 -16.74 10.26
C LEU A 43 -6.99 -17.65 9.21
N ASN A 44 -6.18 -17.07 8.35
CA ASN A 44 -5.21 -17.78 7.53
C ASN A 44 -3.79 -17.42 7.99
N PHE A 45 -3.16 -18.32 8.72
CA PHE A 45 -1.77 -18.15 9.15
C PHE A 45 -0.83 -18.45 7.99
N VAL A 46 -0.03 -17.45 7.59
CA VAL A 46 0.83 -17.51 6.40
C VAL A 46 2.28 -17.28 6.80
N LYS A 47 3.15 -18.22 6.46
CA LYS A 47 4.60 -18.04 6.64
C LYS A 47 5.21 -17.37 5.40
N HIS A 48 6.32 -16.67 5.58
CA HIS A 48 7.07 -16.12 4.45
C HIS A 48 7.38 -17.21 3.40
N SER A 49 7.72 -18.42 3.84
CA SER A 49 8.00 -19.57 2.97
C SER A 49 6.81 -20.07 2.16
N ASP A 50 5.59 -19.70 2.51
CA ASP A 50 4.38 -20.19 1.85
C ASP A 50 4.06 -19.43 0.56
N TYR A 51 4.66 -18.21 0.39
CA TYR A 51 4.36 -17.37 -0.76
C TYR A 51 5.56 -16.64 -1.36
N ILE A 52 6.64 -16.42 -0.57
CA ILE A 52 7.87 -15.83 -1.07
C ILE A 52 8.73 -16.94 -1.69
N PRO A 53 9.19 -16.79 -2.94
CA PRO A 53 10.13 -17.74 -3.54
C PRO A 53 11.34 -18.02 -2.64
N SER A 54 11.72 -19.28 -2.52
CA SER A 54 12.75 -19.73 -1.59
C SER A 54 14.11 -19.06 -1.79
N GLN A 55 14.41 -18.63 -3.03
CA GLN A 55 15.64 -17.92 -3.37
C GLN A 55 15.76 -16.55 -2.68
N TYR A 56 14.66 -15.95 -2.24
CA TYR A 56 14.64 -14.67 -1.54
C TYR A 56 14.66 -14.81 -0.01
N LEU A 57 14.61 -16.03 0.50
CA LEU A 57 14.58 -16.32 1.93
C LEU A 57 15.95 -16.74 2.48
N PRO A 58 16.24 -16.44 3.75
CA PRO A 58 15.46 -15.63 4.67
C PRO A 58 15.56 -14.12 4.34
N THR A 59 14.51 -13.36 4.66
CA THR A 59 14.52 -11.89 4.59
C THR A 59 14.23 -11.27 5.96
N PHE A 60 14.88 -10.13 6.22
CA PHE A 60 14.70 -9.30 7.42
C PHE A 60 14.23 -7.88 7.04
N SER A 61 13.74 -7.72 5.82
CA SER A 61 13.21 -6.48 5.27
C SER A 61 11.72 -6.65 4.97
N SER A 62 10.91 -5.63 5.28
CA SER A 62 9.49 -5.61 4.92
C SER A 62 9.28 -5.55 3.40
N HIS A 63 10.21 -4.95 2.65
CA HIS A 63 10.04 -4.72 1.21
C HIS A 63 9.85 -6.03 0.41
N PRO A 64 10.70 -7.07 0.54
CA PRO A 64 10.45 -8.36 -0.09
C PRO A 64 9.12 -9.00 0.35
N ILE A 65 8.76 -8.84 1.62
CA ILE A 65 7.51 -9.37 2.18
C ILE A 65 6.32 -8.70 1.48
N GLU A 66 6.32 -7.37 1.42
CA GLU A 66 5.26 -6.54 0.83
C GLU A 66 5.12 -6.78 -0.68
N LEU A 67 6.22 -6.77 -1.43
CA LEU A 67 6.21 -6.89 -2.89
C LEU A 67 5.70 -8.25 -3.38
N ASN A 68 5.75 -9.29 -2.56
CA ASN A 68 5.31 -10.63 -2.91
C ASN A 68 3.90 -10.99 -2.43
N LEU A 69 3.16 -10.10 -1.78
CA LEU A 69 1.83 -10.37 -1.19
C LEU A 69 0.84 -11.01 -2.15
N HIS A 70 0.85 -10.61 -3.42
CA HIS A 70 -0.04 -11.14 -4.46
C HIS A 70 0.11 -12.66 -4.67
N ARG A 71 1.20 -13.25 -4.19
CA ARG A 71 1.48 -14.70 -4.28
C ARG A 71 0.84 -15.52 -3.16
N ILE A 72 0.25 -14.87 -2.14
CA ILE A 72 -0.44 -15.56 -1.06
C ILE A 72 -1.60 -16.37 -1.64
N LYS A 73 -1.60 -17.66 -1.35
CA LYS A 73 -2.66 -18.59 -1.80
C LYS A 73 -3.99 -18.20 -1.16
N GLY A 74 -5.01 -17.99 -2.00
CA GLY A 74 -6.34 -17.61 -1.54
C GLY A 74 -6.51 -16.11 -1.28
N LEU A 75 -5.49 -15.27 -1.53
CA LEU A 75 -5.66 -13.82 -1.47
C LEU A 75 -6.67 -13.37 -2.53
N SER A 76 -7.63 -12.56 -2.10
CA SER A 76 -8.65 -11.97 -3.00
C SER A 76 -8.04 -10.98 -3.98
N ASP A 77 -8.76 -10.75 -5.09
CA ASP A 77 -8.40 -9.71 -6.07
C ASP A 77 -8.39 -8.30 -5.46
N LYS A 78 -9.18 -8.12 -4.40
CA LYS A 78 -9.25 -6.90 -3.60
C LYS A 78 -8.89 -7.23 -2.16
N PHE A 79 -7.89 -6.56 -1.64
CA PHE A 79 -7.45 -6.76 -0.25
C PHE A 79 -6.99 -5.45 0.37
N ILE A 80 -6.90 -5.43 1.69
CA ILE A 80 -6.40 -4.30 2.45
C ILE A 80 -5.12 -4.74 3.13
N TYR A 81 -4.07 -4.00 2.92
CA TYR A 81 -2.78 -4.18 3.56
C TYR A 81 -2.72 -3.35 4.83
N PHE A 82 -2.33 -3.98 5.92
CA PHE A 82 -2.02 -3.35 7.20
C PHE A 82 -0.55 -3.54 7.52
N ASN A 83 0.11 -2.46 7.94
CA ASN A 83 1.41 -2.58 8.60
C ASN A 83 1.24 -3.16 10.01
N ASP A 84 2.35 -3.62 10.59
CA ASP A 84 2.39 -4.19 11.94
C ASP A 84 2.11 -3.18 13.06
N ASP A 85 2.20 -1.89 12.77
CA ASP A 85 1.95 -0.77 13.68
C ASP A 85 0.62 -0.04 13.41
N THR A 86 -0.25 -0.60 12.55
CA THR A 86 -1.54 0.02 12.23
C THR A 86 -2.71 -0.82 12.75
N PHE A 87 -3.66 -0.17 13.43
CA PHE A 87 -4.81 -0.82 14.06
C PHE A 87 -6.12 -0.15 13.66
N VAL A 88 -7.20 -0.92 13.72
CA VAL A 88 -8.56 -0.41 13.59
C VAL A 88 -9.15 -0.23 14.99
N VAL A 89 -9.64 0.93 15.30
CA VAL A 89 -10.17 1.26 16.64
C VAL A 89 -11.66 1.58 16.66
N ASP A 90 -12.30 1.61 15.48
CA ASP A 90 -13.73 1.86 15.32
C ASP A 90 -14.28 1.05 14.15
N TYR A 91 -15.61 0.92 14.08
CA TYR A 91 -16.26 0.21 12.98
C TYR A 91 -15.96 0.88 11.63
N ILE A 92 -15.35 0.10 10.74
CA ILE A 92 -15.05 0.50 9.36
C ILE A 92 -15.81 -0.42 8.41
N LYS A 93 -16.42 0.16 7.39
CA LYS A 93 -17.16 -0.58 6.35
C LYS A 93 -16.27 -0.90 5.15
N ALA A 94 -16.66 -1.88 4.36
CA ALA A 94 -15.97 -2.20 3.10
C ALA A 94 -15.99 -1.01 2.13
N GLU A 95 -17.10 -0.26 2.15
CA GLU A 95 -17.30 0.96 1.37
C GLU A 95 -16.39 2.11 1.79
N ASP A 96 -15.66 1.99 2.90
CA ASP A 96 -14.63 2.96 3.27
C ASP A 96 -13.33 2.74 2.52
N PHE A 97 -13.08 1.52 2.05
CA PHE A 97 -11.87 1.17 1.30
C PHE A 97 -12.08 1.02 -0.20
N PHE A 98 -13.26 0.60 -0.63
CA PHE A 98 -13.56 0.35 -2.04
C PHE A 98 -14.83 1.09 -2.46
N GLY A 99 -14.73 1.79 -3.58
CA GLY A 99 -15.85 2.52 -4.14
C GLY A 99 -16.89 1.64 -4.81
N LYS A 100 -17.96 2.27 -5.30
CA LYS A 100 -19.08 1.58 -5.95
C LYS A 100 -18.69 0.81 -7.22
N THR A 101 -17.65 1.25 -7.91
CA THR A 101 -17.11 0.54 -9.08
C THR A 101 -16.25 -0.66 -8.67
N GLY A 102 -15.97 -0.80 -7.38
CA GLY A 102 -15.09 -1.80 -6.80
C GLY A 102 -13.61 -1.46 -6.92
N LEU A 103 -13.27 -0.25 -7.32
CA LEU A 103 -11.90 0.25 -7.28
C LEU A 103 -11.55 0.71 -5.85
N PRO A 104 -10.29 0.59 -5.45
CA PRO A 104 -9.83 1.08 -4.16
C PRO A 104 -9.95 2.60 -4.08
N TYR A 105 -10.32 3.10 -2.92
CA TYR A 105 -10.22 4.52 -2.63
C TYR A 105 -8.77 4.93 -2.43
N ASP A 106 -8.40 6.06 -3.02
CA ASP A 106 -7.08 6.62 -2.83
C ASP A 106 -7.03 8.14 -3.03
N THR A 107 -5.91 8.74 -2.63
CA THR A 107 -5.67 10.18 -2.70
C THR A 107 -4.57 10.47 -3.71
N ALA A 108 -4.95 10.93 -4.91
CA ALA A 108 -4.01 11.25 -5.98
C ALA A 108 -3.47 12.68 -5.80
N ILE A 109 -2.52 12.85 -4.92
CA ILE A 109 -1.89 14.15 -4.66
C ILE A 109 -0.40 14.08 -5.00
N ASN A 110 0.02 14.92 -5.95
CA ASN A 110 1.43 15.16 -6.19
C ASN A 110 2.05 15.91 -5.01
N THR A 111 3.24 15.46 -4.61
CA THR A 111 4.05 16.16 -3.62
C THR A 111 5.50 16.19 -4.05
N ARG A 112 6.31 16.94 -3.34
CA ARG A 112 7.75 16.94 -3.52
C ARG A 112 8.39 15.99 -2.53
N ILE A 113 9.18 15.05 -3.01
CA ILE A 113 10.00 14.20 -2.14
C ILE A 113 11.13 15.06 -1.61
N THR A 114 11.33 15.04 -0.30
CA THR A 114 12.44 15.68 0.38
C THR A 114 13.09 14.67 1.31
N SER A 115 14.39 14.52 1.22
CA SER A 115 15.17 13.78 2.20
C SER A 115 15.77 14.77 3.20
N ILE A 116 15.69 14.45 4.47
CA ILE A 116 16.22 15.29 5.56
C ILE A 116 17.67 14.87 5.88
N ASP A 117 17.98 13.61 5.65
CA ASP A 117 19.28 13.02 5.95
C ASP A 117 19.76 12.16 4.76
N TYR A 118 21.04 12.26 4.43
CA TYR A 118 21.70 11.42 3.43
C TYR A 118 21.51 9.92 3.71
N ASN A 119 21.40 9.53 4.97
CA ASN A 119 21.22 8.15 5.39
C ASN A 119 19.75 7.72 5.50
N ASP A 120 18.79 8.62 5.25
CA ASP A 120 17.37 8.28 5.25
C ASP A 120 17.03 7.35 4.07
N PRO A 121 16.78 6.05 4.31
CA PRO A 121 16.45 5.12 3.24
C PRO A 121 15.07 5.41 2.64
N MET A 122 14.14 5.99 3.42
CA MET A 122 12.76 6.20 2.98
C MET A 122 12.67 7.26 1.88
N GLY A 123 13.44 8.34 1.99
CA GLY A 123 13.54 9.35 0.94
C GLY A 123 14.06 8.76 -0.38
N ASN A 124 15.07 7.91 -0.31
CA ASN A 124 15.62 7.22 -1.50
C ASN A 124 14.60 6.25 -2.11
N ILE A 125 13.90 5.46 -1.29
CA ILE A 125 12.86 4.53 -1.74
C ILE A 125 11.72 5.28 -2.44
N ALA A 126 11.27 6.39 -1.89
CA ALA A 126 10.24 7.23 -2.50
C ALA A 126 10.69 7.78 -3.87
N LEU A 127 11.97 8.18 -3.99
CA LEU A 127 12.56 8.61 -5.27
C LEU A 127 12.61 7.45 -6.27
N ASN A 128 13.03 6.26 -5.84
CA ASN A 128 13.09 5.07 -6.70
C ASN A 128 11.69 4.69 -7.21
N ASN A 129 10.70 4.65 -6.31
CA ASN A 129 9.30 4.41 -6.69
C ASN A 129 8.85 5.42 -7.76
N THR A 130 9.08 6.72 -7.52
CA THR A 130 8.69 7.78 -8.44
C THR A 130 9.44 7.72 -9.78
N ALA A 131 10.72 7.37 -9.76
CA ALA A 131 11.52 7.20 -10.97
C ALA A 131 10.97 6.08 -11.86
N ILE A 132 10.59 4.95 -11.28
CA ILE A 132 9.96 3.84 -12.01
C ILE A 132 8.61 4.28 -12.58
N ILE A 133 7.79 4.97 -11.82
CA ILE A 133 6.52 5.52 -12.32
C ILE A 133 6.78 6.41 -13.54
N ASN A 134 7.73 7.33 -13.47
CA ASN A 134 8.07 8.25 -14.54
C ASN A 134 8.67 7.55 -15.79
N SER A 135 9.27 6.38 -15.64
CA SER A 135 9.79 5.61 -16.78
C SER A 135 8.69 4.88 -17.56
N HIS A 136 7.54 4.65 -16.94
CA HIS A 136 6.42 3.92 -17.57
C HIS A 136 5.23 4.81 -17.93
N PHE A 137 5.07 5.96 -17.29
CA PHE A 137 3.89 6.80 -17.44
C PHE A 137 4.25 8.25 -17.78
N ASP A 138 3.66 8.75 -18.86
CA ASP A 138 3.61 10.19 -19.09
C ASP A 138 2.59 10.82 -18.13
N LYS A 139 3.07 11.75 -17.32
CA LYS A 139 2.26 12.45 -16.32
C LYS A 139 1.06 13.17 -16.91
N ASN A 140 1.28 13.88 -18.05
CA ASN A 140 0.24 14.67 -18.66
C ASN A 140 -0.86 13.77 -19.24
N ILE A 141 -0.48 12.64 -19.82
CA ILE A 141 -1.43 11.65 -20.33
C ILE A 141 -2.21 11.02 -19.16
N SER A 142 -1.54 10.60 -18.10
CA SER A 142 -2.17 10.00 -16.90
C SER A 142 -3.17 10.93 -16.25
N ILE A 143 -2.78 12.20 -16.03
CA ILE A 143 -3.66 13.20 -15.42
C ILE A 143 -4.81 13.55 -16.38
N LYS A 144 -4.55 13.80 -17.65
CA LYS A 144 -5.57 14.17 -18.63
C LYS A 144 -6.64 13.07 -18.80
N SER A 145 -6.21 11.81 -18.86
CA SER A 145 -7.12 10.67 -19.01
C SER A 145 -8.01 10.46 -17.78
N ASN A 146 -7.56 10.88 -16.61
CA ASN A 146 -8.23 10.70 -15.33
C ASN A 146 -8.43 12.01 -14.57
N TRP A 147 -8.56 13.15 -15.27
CA TRP A 147 -8.49 14.49 -14.64
C TRP A 147 -9.48 14.70 -13.48
N LYS A 148 -10.70 14.11 -13.56
CA LYS A 148 -11.71 14.19 -12.48
C LYS A 148 -11.28 13.47 -11.21
N LYS A 149 -10.37 12.48 -11.33
CA LYS A 149 -9.80 11.78 -10.18
C LYS A 149 -8.64 12.53 -9.57
N TRP A 150 -7.84 13.22 -10.41
CA TRP A 150 -6.67 13.99 -9.97
C TRP A 150 -7.05 15.35 -9.38
N LEU A 151 -8.02 16.03 -10.00
CA LEU A 151 -8.50 17.35 -9.57
C LEU A 151 -9.89 17.18 -8.94
N ASN A 152 -9.93 16.52 -7.78
CA ASN A 152 -11.18 16.19 -7.10
C ASN A 152 -11.35 17.00 -5.81
N LEU A 153 -12.56 17.55 -5.61
CA LEU A 153 -12.90 18.35 -4.43
C LEU A 153 -12.88 17.55 -3.13
N GLU A 154 -13.01 16.22 -3.18
CA GLU A 154 -12.86 15.31 -2.03
C GLU A 154 -11.51 15.47 -1.32
N TYR A 155 -10.46 15.88 -2.03
CA TYR A 155 -9.14 16.11 -1.45
C TYR A 155 -9.02 17.36 -0.58
N GLY A 156 -10.06 18.23 -0.62
CA GLY A 156 -10.03 19.54 0.02
C GLY A 156 -9.27 20.59 -0.80
N ILE A 157 -9.59 21.85 -0.52
CA ILE A 157 -9.11 23.00 -1.32
C ILE A 157 -7.58 23.12 -1.29
N SER A 158 -6.96 22.93 -0.14
CA SER A 158 -5.49 23.04 0.02
C SER A 158 -4.73 22.02 -0.83
N ASN A 159 -5.21 20.78 -0.85
CA ASN A 159 -4.61 19.72 -1.65
C ASN A 159 -4.90 19.89 -3.14
N LEU A 160 -6.05 20.45 -3.48
CA LEU A 160 -6.37 20.80 -4.86
C LEU A 160 -5.44 21.89 -5.39
N ILE A 161 -5.22 22.98 -4.61
CA ILE A 161 -4.25 24.04 -4.95
C ILE A 161 -2.86 23.43 -5.12
N ARG A 162 -2.43 22.57 -4.17
CA ARG A 162 -1.15 21.85 -4.29
C ARG A 162 -1.07 21.07 -5.59
N SER A 163 -2.06 20.27 -5.92
CA SER A 163 -2.07 19.50 -7.17
C SER A 163 -1.96 20.39 -8.41
N ILE A 164 -2.64 21.53 -8.43
CA ILE A 164 -2.57 22.51 -9.52
C ILE A 164 -1.16 23.10 -9.64
N THR A 165 -0.48 23.43 -8.52
CA THR A 165 0.89 23.97 -8.57
C THR A 165 1.92 23.02 -9.13
N PHE A 166 1.66 21.69 -9.08
CA PHE A 166 2.52 20.68 -9.67
C PHE A 166 2.20 20.35 -11.15
N LEU A 167 1.09 20.84 -11.70
CA LEU A 167 0.74 20.57 -13.11
C LEU A 167 1.82 20.99 -14.12
N PRO A 168 2.50 22.15 -13.98
CA PRO A 168 3.51 22.58 -14.94
C PRO A 168 4.77 21.71 -15.00
N TYR A 169 5.03 20.89 -13.98
CA TYR A 169 6.20 20.00 -14.00
C TYR A 169 6.00 18.88 -15.02
N PRO A 170 7.01 18.53 -15.81
CA PRO A 170 6.88 17.53 -16.88
C PRO A 170 6.67 16.10 -16.34
N ASN A 171 7.22 15.80 -15.16
CA ASN A 171 7.18 14.49 -14.54
C ASN A 171 6.51 14.54 -13.16
N PHE A 172 6.13 13.39 -12.63
CA PHE A 172 5.73 13.27 -11.22
C PHE A 172 6.93 13.59 -10.32
N THR A 173 6.73 14.41 -9.32
CA THR A 173 7.77 14.82 -8.36
C THR A 173 7.74 13.98 -7.09
N GLY A 174 6.71 13.16 -6.93
CA GLY A 174 6.43 12.27 -5.82
C GLY A 174 4.94 12.20 -5.53
N PHE A 175 4.57 11.25 -4.69
CA PHE A 175 3.21 10.98 -4.28
C PHE A 175 3.06 11.16 -2.78
N LEU A 176 1.89 11.59 -2.36
CA LEU A 176 1.56 11.66 -0.95
C LEU A 176 1.12 10.27 -0.49
N ASN A 177 2.02 9.56 0.17
CA ASN A 177 1.83 8.19 0.64
C ASN A 177 1.58 8.17 2.16
N PRO A 178 0.31 8.03 2.63
CA PRO A 178 0.01 7.92 4.04
C PRO A 178 0.46 6.57 4.61
N HIS A 179 0.89 6.57 5.86
CA HIS A 179 1.14 5.34 6.61
C HIS A 179 -0.16 4.86 7.26
N LEU A 180 -1.06 4.37 6.43
CA LEU A 180 -2.41 3.94 6.78
C LEU A 180 -2.71 2.58 6.12
N PRO A 181 -3.75 1.86 6.59
CA PRO A 181 -4.22 0.69 5.88
C PRO A 181 -4.52 1.00 4.41
N ALA A 182 -3.92 0.26 3.49
CA ALA A 182 -3.96 0.54 2.07
C ALA A 182 -4.79 -0.50 1.30
N PRO A 183 -5.84 -0.07 0.58
CA PRO A 183 -6.60 -0.96 -0.29
C PRO A 183 -5.87 -1.19 -1.61
N PHE A 184 -5.73 -2.45 -1.99
CA PHE A 184 -5.03 -2.87 -3.21
C PHE A 184 -5.87 -3.75 -4.12
N LEU A 185 -5.53 -3.68 -5.40
CA LEU A 185 -5.89 -4.68 -6.39
C LEU A 185 -4.70 -5.64 -6.58
N LYS A 186 -4.94 -6.93 -6.52
CA LYS A 186 -3.93 -7.96 -6.80
C LYS A 186 -3.34 -7.80 -8.21
N SER A 187 -4.17 -7.41 -9.17
CA SER A 187 -3.76 -7.12 -10.54
C SER A 187 -2.74 -5.97 -10.65
N SER A 188 -2.72 -5.02 -9.71
CA SER A 188 -1.70 -3.95 -9.68
C SER A 188 -0.32 -4.51 -9.35
N PHE A 189 -0.23 -5.45 -8.41
CA PHE A 189 1.02 -6.18 -8.12
C PHE A 189 1.51 -6.95 -9.36
N GLU A 190 0.62 -7.69 -9.99
CA GLU A 190 0.94 -8.47 -11.18
C GLU A 190 1.39 -7.59 -12.34
N ALA A 191 0.80 -6.40 -12.50
CA ALA A 191 1.19 -5.43 -13.52
C ALA A 191 2.60 -4.90 -13.29
N VAL A 192 2.94 -4.50 -12.05
CA VAL A 192 4.28 -4.01 -11.72
C VAL A 192 5.32 -5.11 -11.84
N TRP A 193 5.03 -6.32 -11.36
CA TRP A 193 5.93 -7.47 -11.53
C TRP A 193 6.20 -7.82 -13.00
N ARG A 194 5.20 -7.63 -13.87
CA ARG A 194 5.37 -7.85 -15.31
C ARG A 194 6.19 -6.75 -15.97
N ALA A 195 6.02 -5.51 -15.52
CA ALA A 195 6.72 -4.36 -16.09
C ALA A 195 8.18 -4.25 -15.63
N GLU A 196 8.44 -4.56 -14.35
CA GLU A 196 9.73 -4.35 -13.69
C GLU A 196 10.23 -5.62 -12.95
N PRO A 197 10.30 -6.78 -13.64
CA PRO A 197 10.72 -8.03 -12.99
C PRO A 197 12.14 -7.93 -12.41
N GLY A 198 13.06 -7.22 -13.09
CA GLY A 198 14.46 -7.11 -12.68
C GLY A 198 14.65 -6.36 -11.36
N ILE A 199 13.96 -5.22 -11.19
CA ILE A 199 14.08 -4.44 -9.95
C ILE A 199 13.36 -5.14 -8.78
N LEU A 200 12.21 -5.76 -9.05
CA LEU A 200 11.47 -6.47 -8.01
C LEU A 200 12.19 -7.76 -7.57
N ASP A 201 12.85 -8.44 -8.48
CA ASP A 201 13.74 -9.58 -8.18
C ASP A 201 14.93 -9.13 -7.33
N PHE A 202 15.61 -8.06 -7.75
CA PHE A 202 16.71 -7.48 -6.99
C PHE A 202 16.30 -7.12 -5.56
N VAL A 203 15.20 -6.37 -5.39
CA VAL A 203 14.72 -5.96 -4.06
C VAL A 203 14.29 -7.17 -3.24
N SER A 204 13.60 -8.14 -3.86
CA SER A 204 13.18 -9.37 -3.18
C SER A 204 14.36 -10.21 -2.70
N SER A 205 15.51 -10.10 -3.36
CA SER A 205 16.75 -10.79 -2.97
C SER A 205 17.49 -10.13 -1.80
N ASN A 206 17.16 -8.88 -1.46
CA ASN A 206 17.81 -8.14 -0.39
C ASN A 206 17.35 -8.66 0.98
N LYS A 207 18.30 -9.11 1.80
CA LYS A 207 18.01 -9.55 3.17
C LYS A 207 17.70 -8.40 4.12
N PHE A 208 18.26 -7.23 3.87
CA PHE A 208 18.11 -6.01 4.66
C PHE A 208 17.73 -4.86 3.73
N ARG A 209 17.14 -3.80 4.30
CA ARG A 209 16.76 -2.59 3.56
C ARG A 209 17.97 -1.97 2.88
N SER A 210 17.79 -1.58 1.62
CA SER A 210 18.78 -0.90 0.80
C SER A 210 18.23 0.46 0.33
N LYS A 211 19.12 1.42 0.08
CA LYS A 211 18.77 2.71 -0.55
C LYS A 211 18.28 2.54 -1.99
N LEU A 212 18.53 1.40 -2.60
CA LEU A 212 18.09 1.05 -3.96
C LEU A 212 16.74 0.32 -3.98
N ASP A 213 16.16 0.05 -2.81
CA ASP A 213 14.89 -0.64 -2.74
C ASP A 213 13.74 0.17 -3.29
N VAL A 214 12.68 -0.55 -3.64
CA VAL A 214 11.31 -0.07 -3.80
C VAL A 214 10.42 -0.83 -2.82
N ASN A 215 9.22 -0.34 -2.56
CA ASN A 215 8.29 -0.96 -1.62
C ASN A 215 6.85 -0.93 -2.13
N GLN A 216 5.90 -1.32 -1.30
CA GLN A 216 4.48 -1.39 -1.65
C GLN A 216 3.90 -0.06 -2.18
N TYR A 217 4.51 1.09 -1.86
CA TYR A 217 4.06 2.37 -2.42
C TYR A 217 4.28 2.47 -3.93
N LEU A 218 5.24 1.76 -4.52
CA LEU A 218 5.35 1.64 -5.98
C LEU A 218 4.07 1.06 -6.58
N ILE A 219 3.53 0.02 -5.94
CA ILE A 219 2.28 -0.64 -6.41
C ILE A 219 1.10 0.33 -6.28
N ARG A 220 1.03 1.06 -5.15
CA ARG A 220 0.01 2.06 -4.91
C ARG A 220 0.07 3.19 -5.93
N ASP A 221 1.25 3.76 -6.15
CA ASP A 221 1.47 4.85 -7.09
C ASP A 221 1.13 4.39 -8.53
N TRP A 222 1.51 3.16 -8.90
CA TRP A 222 1.13 2.55 -10.18
C TRP A 222 -0.40 2.44 -10.34
N GLN A 223 -1.08 2.01 -9.28
CA GLN A 223 -2.54 1.92 -9.25
C GLN A 223 -3.19 3.29 -9.48
N ILE A 224 -2.66 4.35 -8.85
CA ILE A 224 -3.12 5.73 -9.00
C ILE A 224 -2.90 6.23 -10.45
N VAL A 225 -1.68 6.13 -10.97
CA VAL A 225 -1.36 6.69 -12.30
C VAL A 225 -2.05 5.94 -13.42
N SER A 226 -2.36 4.64 -13.23
CA SER A 226 -3.18 3.84 -14.14
C SER A 226 -4.67 4.18 -14.07
N GLY A 227 -5.11 5.04 -13.15
CA GLY A 227 -6.51 5.38 -12.94
C GLY A 227 -7.35 4.28 -12.24
N ASN A 228 -6.70 3.26 -11.67
CA ASN A 228 -7.34 2.14 -11.00
C ASN A 228 -7.68 2.45 -9.53
N PHE A 229 -8.29 3.60 -9.29
CA PHE A 229 -8.73 4.04 -7.96
C PHE A 229 -9.97 4.92 -8.06
N GLU A 230 -10.65 5.16 -6.96
CA GLU A 230 -11.65 6.20 -6.78
C GLU A 230 -11.13 7.28 -5.82
N PRO A 231 -11.46 8.58 -6.05
CA PRO A 231 -10.96 9.66 -5.20
C PRO A 231 -11.53 9.60 -3.78
N LYS A 232 -10.65 9.68 -2.77
CA LYS A 232 -11.01 9.87 -1.37
C LYS A 232 -9.87 10.59 -0.66
N ASN A 233 -10.20 11.47 0.28
CA ASN A 233 -9.20 12.14 1.10
C ASN A 233 -8.93 11.33 2.37
N TRP A 234 -7.81 10.62 2.41
CA TRP A 234 -7.34 9.88 3.59
C TRP A 234 -6.79 10.79 4.70
N TYR A 235 -6.63 12.10 4.43
CA TYR A 235 -6.07 13.10 5.36
C TYR A 235 -7.15 14.04 5.90
N ARG A 236 -8.42 13.75 5.72
CA ARG A 236 -9.49 14.54 6.34
C ARG A 236 -9.39 14.42 7.86
N GLU A 237 -9.61 15.53 8.58
CA GLU A 237 -9.54 15.61 10.05
C GLU A 237 -10.37 14.54 10.74
N ASP A 238 -11.47 14.08 10.12
CA ASP A 238 -12.32 12.98 10.60
C ASP A 238 -11.59 11.61 10.68
N TYR A 239 -10.51 11.43 9.91
CA TYR A 239 -9.58 10.29 10.03
C TYR A 239 -8.34 10.66 10.85
N GLY A 240 -7.96 11.93 10.89
CA GLY A 240 -6.81 12.44 11.65
C GLY A 240 -7.10 12.61 13.15
N ASP A 241 -8.34 12.89 13.53
CA ASP A 241 -8.75 12.96 14.93
C ASP A 241 -9.12 11.57 15.49
N ARG A 242 -9.39 10.61 14.64
CA ARG A 242 -9.31 9.18 14.98
C ARG A 242 -7.85 8.74 14.94
N LYS A 243 -7.01 9.37 15.75
CA LYS A 243 -5.62 9.02 16.07
C LYS A 243 -5.52 7.66 16.74
N SER A 244 -5.89 6.70 16.06
CA SER A 244 -6.00 5.38 16.59
C SER A 244 -5.62 4.42 15.53
N VAL A 245 -4.82 4.92 14.62
CA VAL A 245 -3.88 4.18 13.83
C VAL A 245 -2.51 4.50 14.44
N VAL A 246 -2.24 3.98 15.61
CA VAL A 246 -0.92 3.82 16.23
C VAL A 246 -0.92 2.46 16.88
#